data_7fbf355b5375c8aa2da91f568ada61a3
#
_entry.id   7fbf355b5375c8aa2da91f568ada61a3
#
_cell.length_a   1.000
_cell.length_b   1.000
_cell.length_c   1.000
_cell.angle_alpha   90.00
_cell.angle_beta   90.00
_cell.angle_gamma   90.00
#
_symmetry.space_group_name_H-M   'P 1'
#
loop_
_entity.id
_entity.type
_entity.pdbx_description
1 polymer ?
#
loop_
_entity_poly.entity_id
_entity_poly.type
_entity_poly.pdbx_seq_one_letter_code
_entity_poly.pdbx_strand_id
1 'polypeptide(L)'
;MDEVARTAAEVMLTTPARHPPSATVDEIRDFFRDDHVHAALIVSPAGYLQAVVERDDIAGCPAPDTAVAPLGRLEGRTVPAGASLAEVHRAMIATGRRRAAVTSADGQLLGLLCLKASRTGFCSERDVRARTEARPTVLS
;
A
#
# COMPACT_ATOMS: atom_id res chain seq x y z
N MET A 1 -28.63 5.57 -1.70
CA MET A 1 -28.27 5.42 -1.44
C MET A 1 -27.33 4.86 -0.83
N ASP A 2 -27.21 4.15 -0.78
CA ASP A 2 -26.47 3.52 -0.11
C ASP A 2 -25.23 3.13 -0.59
N GLU A 3 -24.87 3.16 -1.78
CA GLU A 3 -23.56 2.99 -2.29
C GLU A 3 -22.64 4.06 -1.77
N VAL A 4 -23.16 5.16 -1.36
CA VAL A 4 -22.32 6.18 -0.78
C VAL A 4 -21.91 5.86 0.64
N ALA A 5 -22.46 4.82 1.22
CA ALA A 5 -22.10 4.44 2.59
C ALA A 5 -20.93 3.46 2.64
N ARG A 6 -20.25 3.22 1.54
CA ARG A 6 -19.15 2.26 1.53
C ARG A 6 -17.95 2.78 2.32
N THR A 7 -17.22 1.84 2.90
CA THR A 7 -16.05 2.15 3.72
C THR A 7 -14.79 1.58 3.09
N ALA A 8 -13.64 2.06 3.59
CA ALA A 8 -12.35 1.56 3.12
C ALA A 8 -12.24 0.05 3.28
N ALA A 9 -12.74 -0.49 4.40
CA ALA A 9 -12.63 -1.93 4.65
C ALA A 9 -13.38 -2.76 3.62
N GLU A 10 -14.42 -2.21 3.01
CA GLU A 10 -15.23 -2.97 2.08
C GLU A 10 -14.56 -3.20 0.72
N VAL A 11 -13.60 -2.36 0.36
CA VAL A 11 -12.95 -2.47 -0.94
C VAL A 11 -11.45 -2.67 -0.87
N MET A 12 -10.88 -2.75 0.32
CA MET A 12 -9.44 -2.94 0.46
C MET A 12 -9.02 -4.32 -0.03
N LEU A 13 -7.77 -4.40 -0.49
CA LEU A 13 -7.14 -5.69 -0.76
C LEU A 13 -6.72 -6.29 0.58
N THR A 14 -7.06 -7.55 0.83
CA THR A 14 -6.91 -8.15 2.16
C THR A 14 -5.59 -8.87 2.36
N THR A 15 -4.86 -9.13 1.27
CA THR A 15 -3.57 -9.82 1.38
C THR A 15 -2.49 -9.09 0.60
N PRO A 16 -2.23 -7.81 0.93
CA PRO A 16 -1.14 -7.09 0.26
C PRO A 16 0.21 -7.66 0.69
N ALA A 17 1.22 -7.44 -0.14
CA ALA A 17 2.58 -7.85 0.20
C ALA A 17 3.04 -7.10 1.45
N ARG A 18 3.76 -7.79 2.33
CA ARG A 18 4.27 -7.23 3.58
C ARG A 18 5.77 -7.44 3.62
N HIS A 19 6.44 -6.52 4.28
CA HIS A 19 7.90 -6.58 4.44
C HIS A 19 8.23 -6.46 5.91
N PRO A 20 9.25 -7.19 6.40
CA PRO A 20 9.60 -7.12 7.82
C PRO A 20 10.31 -5.81 8.16
N PRO A 21 10.39 -5.46 9.44
CA PRO A 21 11.11 -4.24 9.84
C PRO A 21 12.59 -4.26 9.47
N SER A 22 13.16 -5.43 9.22
CA SER A 22 14.55 -5.56 8.82
C SER A 22 14.77 -5.36 7.32
N ALA A 23 13.71 -5.14 6.54
CA ALA A 23 13.85 -4.96 5.10
C ALA A 23 14.80 -3.79 4.80
N THR A 24 15.65 -3.98 3.79
CA THR A 24 16.65 -2.98 3.42
C THR A 24 16.21 -2.18 2.20
N VAL A 25 16.88 -1.05 2.00
CA VAL A 25 16.63 -0.20 0.83
C VAL A 25 16.77 -1.01 -0.45
N ASP A 26 17.77 -1.87 -0.54
CA ASP A 26 18.01 -2.65 -1.75
C ASP A 26 16.86 -3.62 -2.01
N GLU A 27 16.36 -4.26 -0.96
CA GLU A 27 15.23 -5.17 -1.10
C GLU A 27 13.98 -4.44 -1.56
N ILE A 28 13.75 -3.25 -1.04
CA ILE A 28 12.57 -2.48 -1.40
C ILE A 28 12.72 -1.89 -2.80
N ARG A 29 13.93 -1.49 -3.20
CA ARG A 29 14.16 -1.08 -4.59
C ARG A 29 13.82 -2.19 -5.56
N ASP A 30 14.19 -3.42 -5.21
CA ASP A 30 13.88 -4.56 -6.05
C ASP A 30 12.37 -4.77 -6.14
N PHE A 31 11.66 -4.62 -5.02
CA PHE A 31 10.22 -4.71 -5.00
C PHE A 31 9.58 -3.64 -5.90
N PHE A 32 10.17 -2.44 -5.93
CA PHE A 32 9.62 -1.34 -6.73
C PHE A 32 9.96 -1.43 -8.21
N ARG A 33 10.67 -2.46 -8.66
CA ARG A 33 10.90 -2.65 -10.10
C ARG A 33 9.61 -2.95 -10.83
N ASP A 34 8.61 -3.46 -10.12
CA ASP A 34 7.29 -3.69 -10.68
C ASP A 34 6.55 -2.35 -10.73
N ASP A 35 6.19 -1.91 -11.93
CA ASP A 35 5.53 -0.62 -12.11
C ASP A 35 4.17 -0.54 -11.46
N HIS A 36 3.56 -1.67 -11.12
CA HIS A 36 2.28 -1.69 -10.44
C HIS A 36 2.40 -1.50 -8.94
N VAL A 37 3.63 -1.50 -8.41
CA VAL A 37 3.87 -1.34 -6.99
C VAL A 37 4.11 0.13 -6.71
N HIS A 38 3.34 0.72 -5.80
CA HIS A 38 3.46 2.13 -5.46
C HIS A 38 3.81 2.38 -4.00
N ALA A 39 3.74 1.35 -3.17
CA ALA A 39 4.04 1.48 -1.73
C ALA A 39 4.48 0.14 -1.18
N ALA A 40 5.41 0.17 -0.24
CA ALA A 40 5.84 -1.03 0.49
C ALA A 40 5.38 -0.89 1.93
N LEU A 41 4.74 -1.93 2.44
CA LEU A 41 4.18 -1.94 3.79
C LEU A 41 5.14 -2.66 4.71
N ILE A 42 5.66 -1.96 5.70
CA ILE A 42 6.60 -2.53 6.67
C ILE A 42 5.79 -2.93 7.90
N VAL A 43 5.74 -4.22 8.19
CA VAL A 43 4.82 -4.77 9.18
C VAL A 43 5.60 -5.62 10.16
N SER A 44 5.32 -5.45 11.46
CA SER A 44 5.97 -6.25 12.49
C SER A 44 5.46 -7.69 12.46
N PRO A 45 6.16 -8.62 13.12
CA PRO A 45 5.67 -10.00 13.17
C PRO A 45 4.29 -10.14 13.81
N ALA A 46 3.91 -9.20 14.66
CA ALA A 46 2.58 -9.21 15.29
C ALA A 46 1.50 -8.59 14.43
N GLY A 47 1.86 -8.07 13.25
CA GLY A 47 0.85 -7.53 12.32
C GLY A 47 0.67 -6.03 12.38
N TYR A 48 1.49 -5.32 13.14
CA TYR A 48 1.36 -3.85 13.23
C TYR A 48 2.10 -3.17 12.10
N LEU A 49 1.44 -2.23 11.45
CA LEU A 49 2.06 -1.46 10.39
C LEU A 49 3.03 -0.46 11.00
N GLN A 50 4.28 -0.52 10.61
CA GLN A 50 5.32 0.37 11.15
C GLN A 50 5.66 1.50 10.22
N ALA A 51 5.54 1.30 8.92
CA ALA A 51 5.82 2.36 7.95
C ALA A 51 5.22 2.00 6.60
N VAL A 52 4.89 3.02 5.84
CA VAL A 52 4.57 2.88 4.43
C VAL A 52 5.68 3.60 3.68
N VAL A 53 6.39 2.89 2.80
CA VAL A 53 7.52 3.42 2.08
C VAL A 53 7.11 3.66 0.63
N GLU A 54 7.32 4.86 0.13
CA GLU A 54 7.06 5.21 -1.26
C GLU A 54 8.38 5.37 -2.00
N ARG A 55 8.33 5.38 -3.33
CA ARG A 55 9.56 5.43 -4.14
C ARG A 55 10.46 6.60 -3.79
N ASP A 56 9.85 7.76 -3.54
CA ASP A 56 10.64 8.96 -3.24
C ASP A 56 11.36 8.87 -1.90
N ASP A 57 10.88 8.04 -0.99
CA ASP A 57 11.51 7.91 0.32
C ASP A 57 12.90 7.32 0.25
N ILE A 58 13.15 6.48 -0.76
CA ILE A 58 14.43 5.79 -0.88
C ILE A 58 15.24 6.26 -2.07
N ALA A 59 14.70 7.17 -2.88
CA ALA A 59 15.33 7.57 -4.14
C ALA A 59 16.73 8.15 -3.92
N GLY A 60 16.93 8.89 -2.82
CA GLY A 60 18.21 9.51 -2.56
C GLY A 60 19.10 8.74 -1.59
N CYS A 61 18.72 7.54 -1.20
CA CYS A 61 19.51 6.81 -0.21
C CYS A 61 20.64 6.05 -0.87
N PRO A 62 21.91 6.35 -0.52
CA PRO A 62 23.04 5.71 -1.18
C PRO A 62 23.42 4.36 -0.61
N ALA A 63 22.97 4.01 0.60
CA ALA A 63 23.40 2.80 1.28
C ALA A 63 22.39 1.69 1.10
N PRO A 64 22.67 0.66 0.29
CA PRO A 64 21.68 -0.38 -0.03
C PRO A 64 21.29 -1.25 1.14
N ASP A 65 22.12 -1.35 2.17
CA ASP A 65 21.81 -2.19 3.33
C ASP A 65 21.17 -1.40 4.47
N THR A 66 20.78 -0.15 4.22
CA THR A 66 20.08 0.66 5.21
C THR A 66 18.68 0.07 5.47
N ALA A 67 18.28 -0.02 6.73
CA ALA A 67 16.93 -0.43 7.07
C ALA A 67 15.94 0.60 6.53
N VAL A 68 14.88 0.13 5.87
CA VAL A 68 14.01 1.03 5.16
C VAL A 68 12.92 1.65 6.04
N ALA A 69 12.58 1.00 7.16
CA ALA A 69 11.46 1.46 7.99
C ALA A 69 11.57 2.92 8.42
N PRO A 70 12.74 3.40 8.90
CA PRO A 70 12.83 4.82 9.30
C PRO A 70 12.68 5.80 8.16
N LEU A 71 12.79 5.35 6.91
CA LEU A 71 12.67 6.24 5.76
C LEU A 71 11.21 6.42 5.33
N GLY A 72 10.32 5.54 5.75
CA GLY A 72 8.91 5.66 5.45
C GLY A 72 8.17 6.45 6.51
N ARG A 73 6.85 6.51 6.37
CA ARG A 73 6.02 7.18 7.36
C ARG A 73 4.61 6.62 7.31
N LEU A 74 3.85 6.88 8.36
CA LEU A 74 2.44 6.47 8.42
C LEU A 74 1.52 7.65 8.11
N GLU A 75 1.91 8.85 8.50
CA GLU A 75 1.06 10.02 8.39
C GLU A 75 0.76 10.31 6.92
N GLY A 76 -0.53 10.49 6.64
CA GLY A 76 -0.97 10.76 5.27
C GLY A 76 -1.01 9.54 4.38
N ARG A 77 -0.62 8.37 4.89
CA ARG A 77 -0.54 7.14 4.08
C ARG A 77 -1.41 6.03 4.63
N THR A 78 -2.17 6.30 5.70
CA THR A 78 -3.05 5.31 6.30
C THR A 78 -4.44 5.88 6.44
N VAL A 79 -5.43 4.97 6.46
CA VAL A 79 -6.82 5.35 6.71
C VAL A 79 -7.43 4.31 7.64
N PRO A 80 -8.38 4.70 8.49
CA PRO A 80 -9.08 3.72 9.32
C PRO A 80 -10.05 2.89 8.50
N ALA A 81 -10.36 1.70 8.99
CA ALA A 81 -11.23 0.77 8.28
C ALA A 81 -12.62 1.36 8.02
N GLY A 82 -13.12 2.16 8.95
CA GLY A 82 -14.45 2.76 8.84
C GLY A 82 -14.50 4.05 8.07
N ALA A 83 -13.38 4.50 7.50
CA ALA A 83 -13.37 5.77 6.76
C ALA A 83 -14.29 5.70 5.55
N SER A 84 -14.96 6.81 5.25
CA SER A 84 -15.82 6.91 4.08
C SER A 84 -14.99 6.74 2.82
N LEU A 85 -15.36 5.81 1.96
CA LEU A 85 -14.62 5.55 0.74
C LEU A 85 -14.60 6.78 -0.15
N ALA A 86 -15.70 7.52 -0.20
CA ALA A 86 -15.76 8.73 -1.02
C ALA A 86 -14.78 9.79 -0.54
N GLU A 87 -14.66 9.95 0.78
CA GLU A 87 -13.72 10.93 1.34
C GLU A 87 -12.28 10.49 1.10
N VAL A 88 -12.00 9.20 1.26
CA VAL A 88 -10.67 8.68 1.00
C VAL A 88 -10.29 8.87 -0.46
N HIS A 89 -11.24 8.60 -1.35
CA HIS A 89 -11.01 8.77 -2.79
C HIS A 89 -10.62 10.23 -3.09
N ARG A 90 -11.38 11.18 -2.55
CA ARG A 90 -11.09 12.59 -2.77
C ARG A 90 -9.71 12.96 -2.24
N ALA A 91 -9.34 12.45 -1.05
CA ALA A 91 -8.04 12.76 -0.45
C ALA A 91 -6.91 12.18 -1.28
N MET A 92 -7.09 10.96 -1.80
CA MET A 92 -6.05 10.34 -2.62
C MET A 92 -5.87 11.09 -3.94
N ILE A 93 -6.97 11.54 -4.55
CA ILE A 93 -6.87 12.36 -5.75
C ILE A 93 -6.12 13.66 -5.45
N ALA A 94 -6.47 14.32 -4.35
CA ALA A 94 -5.86 15.60 -3.99
C ALA A 94 -4.37 15.50 -3.72
N THR A 95 -3.92 14.36 -3.17
CA THR A 95 -2.50 14.18 -2.83
C THR A 95 -1.72 13.43 -3.89
N GLY A 96 -2.40 12.93 -4.93
CA GLY A 96 -1.73 12.16 -5.97
C GLY A 96 -1.32 10.76 -5.57
N ARG A 97 -1.81 10.27 -4.45
CA ARG A 97 -1.45 8.92 -3.98
C ARG A 97 -2.36 7.87 -4.57
N ARG A 98 -1.78 6.72 -4.88
CA ARG A 98 -2.53 5.62 -5.46
C ARG A 98 -2.69 4.45 -4.52
N ARG A 99 -2.07 4.52 -3.34
CA ARG A 99 -2.16 3.47 -2.32
C ARG A 99 -2.42 4.11 -0.98
N ALA A 100 -3.20 3.43 -0.14
CA ALA A 100 -3.42 3.84 1.24
C ALA A 100 -3.57 2.58 2.08
N ALA A 101 -2.80 2.47 3.14
CA ALA A 101 -2.89 1.32 4.03
C ALA A 101 -4.10 1.49 4.94
N VAL A 102 -4.85 0.40 5.14
CA VAL A 102 -6.02 0.42 6.01
C VAL A 102 -5.61 -0.22 7.33
N THR A 103 -5.80 0.50 8.43
CA THR A 103 -5.37 0.03 9.73
C THR A 103 -6.51 0.03 10.72
N SER A 104 -6.37 -0.81 11.76
CA SER A 104 -7.29 -0.83 12.88
C SER A 104 -6.96 0.35 13.82
N ALA A 105 -7.82 0.54 14.83
CA ALA A 105 -7.61 1.62 15.79
C ALA A 105 -6.29 1.51 16.54
N ASP A 106 -5.78 0.29 16.71
CA ASP A 106 -4.52 0.09 17.42
C ASP A 106 -3.32 -0.09 16.48
N GLY A 107 -3.52 0.14 15.18
CA GLY A 107 -2.39 0.18 14.26
C GLY A 107 -2.08 -1.12 13.53
N GLN A 108 -2.94 -2.12 13.63
CA GLN A 108 -2.72 -3.36 12.88
C GLN A 108 -3.07 -3.14 11.41
N LEU A 109 -2.27 -3.72 10.52
CA LEU A 109 -2.56 -3.64 9.10
C LEU A 109 -3.73 -4.56 8.77
N LEU A 110 -4.77 -3.99 8.17
CA LEU A 110 -5.95 -4.74 7.77
C LEU A 110 -5.97 -4.99 6.26
N GLY A 111 -5.47 -4.05 5.48
CA GLY A 111 -5.48 -4.19 4.04
C GLY A 111 -4.88 -2.99 3.35
N LEU A 112 -5.04 -2.93 2.04
CA LEU A 112 -4.47 -1.86 1.22
C LEU A 112 -5.49 -1.40 0.20
N LEU A 113 -5.74 -0.11 0.14
CA LEU A 113 -6.53 0.48 -0.93
C LEU A 113 -5.62 0.73 -2.14
N CYS A 114 -6.10 0.34 -3.30
CA CYS A 114 -5.36 0.46 -4.54
C CYS A 114 -6.22 1.26 -5.52
N LEU A 115 -5.87 2.52 -5.74
CA LEU A 115 -6.60 3.38 -6.65
C LEU A 115 -6.17 3.06 -8.09
N LYS A 116 -7.14 2.85 -8.98
CA LYS A 116 -6.83 2.53 -10.37
C LYS A 116 -6.09 3.69 -11.04
N ALA A 117 -5.34 3.36 -12.08
CA ALA A 117 -4.62 4.36 -12.85
C ALA A 117 -5.55 5.44 -13.40
N SER A 118 -6.76 5.07 -13.73
CA SER A 118 -7.78 6.03 -14.20
C SER A 118 -8.24 6.97 -13.10
N ARG A 119 -7.99 6.62 -11.85
CA ARG A 119 -8.40 7.37 -10.66
C ARG A 119 -9.91 7.43 -10.48
N THR A 120 -10.64 6.60 -11.20
CA THR A 120 -12.10 6.60 -11.11
C THR A 120 -12.66 5.59 -10.14
N GLY A 121 -11.79 4.74 -9.56
CA GLY A 121 -12.23 3.74 -8.60
C GLY A 121 -11.06 2.93 -8.12
N PHE A 122 -11.38 1.93 -7.29
CA PHE A 122 -10.35 1.12 -6.63
C PHE A 122 -10.22 -0.24 -7.30
N CYS A 123 -9.00 -0.78 -7.28
CA CYS A 123 -8.74 -2.12 -7.79
C CYS A 123 -9.42 -3.14 -6.88
N SER A 124 -9.96 -4.19 -7.47
CA SER A 124 -10.47 -5.32 -6.70
C SER A 124 -9.37 -6.37 -6.57
N GLU A 125 -9.55 -7.31 -5.63
CA GLU A 125 -8.64 -8.44 -5.52
C GLU A 125 -8.62 -9.25 -6.79
N ARG A 126 -9.74 -9.32 -7.48
CA ARG A 126 -9.83 -10.02 -8.74
C ARG A 126 -8.93 -9.38 -9.79
N ASP A 127 -8.95 -8.03 -9.87
CA ASP A 127 -8.10 -7.31 -10.81
C ASP A 127 -6.62 -7.54 -10.53
N VAL A 128 -6.24 -7.54 -9.26
CA VAL A 128 -4.85 -7.75 -8.88
C VAL A 128 -4.42 -9.17 -9.20
N ARG A 129 -5.28 -10.13 -8.94
CA ARG A 129 -4.97 -11.53 -9.22
C ARG A 129 -4.79 -11.75 -10.73
N ALA A 130 -5.67 -11.17 -11.54
CA ALA A 130 -5.58 -11.30 -12.99
C ALA A 130 -4.26 -10.72 -13.52
N ARG A 131 -3.86 -9.58 -12.96
CA ARG A 131 -2.62 -8.93 -13.34
C ARG A 131 -1.41 -9.80 -12.99
N THR A 132 -1.44 -10.40 -11.78
CA THR A 132 -0.37 -11.28 -11.33
C THR A 132 -0.28 -12.54 -12.20
N GLU A 133 -1.42 -13.10 -12.55
CA GLU A 133 -1.45 -14.31 -13.37
C GLU A 133 -0.99 -14.06 -14.80
N ALA A 134 -1.16 -12.84 -15.27
CA ALA A 134 -0.74 -12.49 -16.63
C ALA A 134 0.76 -12.29 -16.74
N ARG A 135 1.50 -12.15 -15.61
CA ARG A 135 2.94 -11.98 -15.66
C ARG A 135 3.61 -13.27 -16.00
N PRO A 136 4.56 -13.22 -16.84
CA PRO A 136 5.38 -14.39 -17.03
C PRO A 136 6.16 -14.64 -15.78
N THR A 137 6.37 -15.34 -15.28
CA THR A 137 6.90 -15.36 -14.17
C THR A 137 7.69 -15.85 -13.69
N VAL A 138 7.87 -15.75 -13.66
CA VAL A 138 8.33 -15.85 -13.19
C VAL A 138 8.75 -16.40 -12.35
N LEU A 139 8.82 -16.56 -12.22
CA LEU A 139 9.16 -16.85 -11.70
C LEU A 139 9.47 -17.44 -11.25
N SER A 140 9.64 -17.60 -11.39
CA SER A 140 9.84 -18.01 -11.11
C SER A 140 10.19 -18.38 -10.72
#